data_5cfb55bfeb8488ee8f06eb177d1b25a6
#
_entry.id   5cfb55bfeb8488ee8f06eb177d1b25a6
#
_cell.length_a   1.000
_cell.length_b   1.000
_cell.length_c   1.000
_cell.angle_alpha   90.00
_cell.angle_beta   90.00
_cell.angle_gamma   90.00
#
_symmetry.space_group_name_H-M   'P 1'
#
loop_
_entity.id
_entity.type
_entity.pdbx_description
1 polymer ?
#
loop_
_entity_poly.entity_id
_entity_poly.type
_entity_poly.pdbx_seq_one_letter_code
_entity_poly.pdbx_strand_id
1 'polypeptide(L)'
;RYVDDFFGLEREETMDHAMHCFARMVRVLMGATAIANRKLECGRTLCVLGVDLCLSVKGYTCRPAKEKAGKCIAAIKEALECGQLSVGCAEKLAGRLSWACQYLFHRLGRAMLRPIFRHKFSRSGRVDCTEGLRVALTWWDWVLNQDIVEERAWNAPEGDCVYLFVDASGGSVKKGVAPRCAAVLYVDGFWHYTDGVPAKKIMACLQPRGDNQIMSLEILSIALGARGSHAYSACAIRGFAFFACQDCRVLRTRSPDEALSFGQTIQ
;
A
#
# COMPACT_ATOMS: atom_id res chain seq x y z
N ARG A 1 6.73 -16.01 -3.02
CA ARG A 1 6.42 -17.44 -3.27
C ARG A 1 6.82 -18.21 -2.03
N TYR A 2 5.86 -18.80 -1.38
CA TYR A 2 6.10 -19.77 -0.31
C TYR A 2 5.95 -21.14 -0.95
N VAL A 3 7.01 -21.91 -0.97
CA VAL A 3 7.05 -23.17 -1.71
C VAL A 3 6.39 -24.28 -0.88
N ASP A 4 6.35 -24.11 0.46
CA ASP A 4 6.02 -25.16 1.40
C ASP A 4 4.66 -24.98 2.09
N ASP A 5 4.06 -23.77 2.01
CA ASP A 5 2.79 -23.49 2.68
C ASP A 5 1.65 -23.45 1.65
N PHE A 6 0.69 -24.33 1.84
CA PHE A 6 -0.55 -24.39 1.06
C PHE A 6 -1.72 -23.94 1.92
N PHE A 7 -2.55 -23.11 1.37
CA PHE A 7 -3.81 -22.67 1.98
C PHE A 7 -4.90 -22.58 0.92
N GLY A 8 -6.12 -22.84 1.32
CA GLY A 8 -7.30 -22.78 0.48
C GLY A 8 -8.49 -22.21 1.22
N LEU A 9 -9.50 -21.81 0.47
CA LEU A 9 -10.80 -21.37 0.97
C LEU A 9 -11.84 -22.38 0.45
N GLU A 10 -12.68 -22.87 1.35
CA GLU A 10 -13.71 -23.85 1.04
C GLU A 10 -14.97 -23.55 1.86
N ARG A 11 -16.11 -24.10 1.44
CA ARG A 11 -17.35 -24.03 2.21
C ARG A 11 -17.22 -24.88 3.47
N GLU A 12 -17.88 -24.47 4.55
CA GLU A 12 -17.81 -25.15 5.83
C GLU A 12 -18.23 -26.61 5.72
N GLU A 13 -19.28 -26.90 4.93
CA GLU A 13 -19.86 -28.24 4.77
C GLU A 13 -18.92 -29.20 4.01
N THR A 14 -18.03 -28.70 3.19
CA THR A 14 -17.11 -29.49 2.35
C THR A 14 -15.65 -29.38 2.78
N MET A 15 -15.34 -28.57 3.79
CA MET A 15 -13.96 -28.24 4.18
C MET A 15 -13.15 -29.44 4.60
N ASP A 16 -13.69 -30.35 5.44
CA ASP A 16 -12.99 -31.55 5.88
C ASP A 16 -12.70 -32.50 4.72
N HIS A 17 -13.66 -32.64 3.81
CA HIS A 17 -13.48 -33.45 2.62
C HIS A 17 -12.40 -32.86 1.70
N ALA A 18 -12.44 -31.58 1.43
CA ALA A 18 -11.47 -30.88 0.59
C ALA A 18 -10.05 -30.99 1.17
N MET A 19 -9.90 -30.79 2.48
CA MET A 19 -8.61 -30.94 3.16
C MET A 19 -8.09 -32.37 3.10
N HIS A 20 -8.95 -33.36 3.31
CA HIS A 20 -8.57 -34.77 3.21
C HIS A 20 -8.13 -35.13 1.79
N CYS A 21 -8.87 -34.73 0.77
CA CYS A 21 -8.52 -34.93 -0.63
C CYS A 21 -7.19 -34.28 -0.99
N PHE A 22 -6.98 -33.03 -0.58
CA PHE A 22 -5.74 -32.31 -0.79
C PHE A 22 -4.55 -33.04 -0.14
N ALA A 23 -4.66 -33.37 1.14
CA ALA A 23 -3.61 -34.06 1.87
C ALA A 23 -3.27 -35.42 1.24
N ARG A 24 -4.30 -36.16 0.79
CA ARG A 24 -4.12 -37.45 0.09
C ARG A 24 -3.38 -37.24 -1.25
N MET A 25 -3.78 -36.26 -2.03
CA MET A 25 -3.14 -35.96 -3.31
C MET A 25 -1.66 -35.61 -3.12
N VAL A 26 -1.32 -34.73 -2.18
CA VAL A 26 0.07 -34.38 -1.91
C VAL A 26 0.89 -35.60 -1.45
N ARG A 27 0.33 -36.47 -0.61
CA ARG A 27 1.03 -37.68 -0.16
C ARG A 27 1.25 -38.68 -1.30
N VAL A 28 0.31 -38.79 -2.21
CA VAL A 28 0.46 -39.68 -3.40
C VAL A 28 1.56 -39.15 -4.31
N LEU A 29 1.61 -37.85 -4.53
CA LEU A 29 2.57 -37.20 -5.45
C LEU A 29 3.97 -37.03 -4.87
N MET A 30 4.08 -36.74 -3.58
CA MET A 30 5.33 -36.31 -2.94
C MET A 30 5.80 -37.27 -1.85
N GLY A 31 5.06 -38.34 -1.58
CA GLY A 31 5.36 -39.35 -0.58
C GLY A 31 4.50 -39.27 0.68
N ALA A 32 4.34 -40.39 1.37
CA ALA A 32 3.43 -40.54 2.50
C ALA A 32 3.70 -39.59 3.68
N THR A 33 4.94 -39.12 3.83
CA THR A 33 5.40 -38.25 4.91
C THR A 33 5.43 -36.78 4.52
N ALA A 34 5.03 -36.40 3.27
CA ALA A 34 5.11 -35.08 2.76
C ALA A 34 4.30 -34.03 3.58
N ILE A 35 3.19 -34.48 4.19
CA ILE A 35 2.40 -33.64 5.10
C ILE A 35 2.22 -34.34 6.43
N ALA A 36 2.65 -33.70 7.50
CA ALA A 36 2.36 -34.18 8.87
C ALA A 36 0.93 -33.77 9.26
N ASN A 37 0.13 -34.70 9.80
CA ASN A 37 -1.26 -34.45 10.22
C ASN A 37 -1.39 -33.26 11.18
N ARG A 38 -0.44 -33.05 12.09
CA ARG A 38 -0.41 -31.95 13.05
C ARG A 38 -0.28 -30.56 12.43
N LYS A 39 0.04 -30.48 11.12
CA LYS A 39 0.16 -29.23 10.36
C LYS A 39 -1.07 -28.96 9.50
N LEU A 40 -2.04 -29.85 9.50
CA LEU A 40 -3.31 -29.62 8.84
C LEU A 40 -4.21 -28.86 9.80
N GLU A 41 -4.46 -27.62 9.51
CA GLU A 41 -5.29 -26.72 10.31
C GLU A 41 -6.45 -26.22 9.48
N CYS A 42 -7.64 -26.21 10.05
CA CYS A 42 -8.83 -25.64 9.44
C CYS A 42 -9.61 -24.81 10.46
N GLY A 43 -10.36 -23.84 9.98
CA GLY A 43 -11.21 -23.01 10.81
C GLY A 43 -11.52 -21.67 10.18
N ARG A 44 -12.43 -20.94 10.80
CA ARG A 44 -12.77 -19.57 10.38
C ARG A 44 -11.69 -18.56 10.77
N THR A 45 -10.85 -18.89 11.73
CA THR A 45 -9.72 -18.05 12.16
C THR A 45 -8.45 -18.86 12.10
N LEU A 46 -7.50 -18.43 11.27
CA LEU A 46 -6.20 -19.08 11.09
C LEU A 46 -5.08 -18.05 11.05
N CYS A 47 -3.92 -18.43 11.55
CA CYS A 47 -2.70 -17.66 11.37
C CYS A 47 -1.94 -18.16 10.14
N VAL A 48 -2.11 -17.49 9.01
CA VAL A 48 -1.45 -17.85 7.75
C VAL A 48 -0.25 -16.93 7.53
N LEU A 49 0.95 -17.50 7.43
CA LEU A 49 2.20 -16.76 7.22
C LEU A 49 2.43 -15.61 8.24
N GLY A 50 1.80 -15.70 9.42
CA GLY A 50 1.88 -14.71 10.49
C GLY A 50 0.96 -13.51 10.29
N VAL A 51 -0.08 -13.70 9.52
CA VAL A 51 -1.28 -12.86 9.49
C VAL A 51 -2.41 -13.66 10.11
N ASP A 52 -3.07 -13.11 11.09
CA ASP A 52 -4.31 -13.64 11.62
C ASP A 52 -5.43 -13.26 10.63
N LEU A 53 -6.00 -14.28 10.01
CA LEU A 53 -7.15 -14.18 9.11
C LEU A 53 -8.38 -14.63 9.85
N CYS A 54 -9.44 -13.85 9.84
CA CYS A 54 -10.73 -14.25 10.38
C CYS A 54 -11.81 -14.09 9.29
N LEU A 55 -12.44 -15.21 8.95
CA LEU A 55 -13.46 -15.29 7.91
C LEU A 55 -14.86 -15.00 8.50
N SER A 56 -15.65 -14.26 7.76
CA SER A 56 -17.05 -13.99 8.08
C SER A 56 -17.93 -14.16 6.83
N VAL A 57 -19.24 -14.13 7.01
CA VAL A 57 -20.18 -14.18 5.89
C VAL A 57 -20.04 -12.98 4.95
N LYS A 58 -19.67 -11.82 5.48
CA LYS A 58 -19.56 -10.57 4.70
C LYS A 58 -18.20 -10.38 4.06
N GLY A 59 -17.17 -11.05 4.56
CA GLY A 59 -15.80 -10.84 4.11
C GLY A 59 -14.79 -11.49 5.04
N TYR A 60 -13.60 -10.95 5.10
CA TYR A 60 -12.56 -11.41 6.00
C TYR A 60 -11.79 -10.22 6.58
N THR A 61 -11.21 -10.46 7.75
CA THR A 61 -10.32 -9.51 8.40
C THR A 61 -8.90 -10.02 8.43
N CYS A 62 -7.95 -9.11 8.29
CA CYS A 62 -6.52 -9.38 8.35
C CYS A 62 -5.85 -8.49 9.40
N ARG A 63 -5.01 -9.07 10.23
CA ARG A 63 -4.13 -8.32 11.12
C ARG A 63 -2.80 -9.03 11.30
N PRO A 64 -1.72 -8.35 11.70
CA PRO A 64 -0.49 -9.01 12.07
C PRO A 64 -0.72 -9.97 13.21
N ALA A 65 -0.16 -11.17 13.15
CA ALA A 65 -0.20 -12.09 14.29
C ALA A 65 0.40 -11.40 15.52
N LYS A 66 -0.34 -11.40 16.64
CA LYS A 66 0.01 -10.67 17.87
C LYS A 66 1.43 -10.97 18.36
N GLU A 67 1.86 -12.22 18.26
CA GLU A 67 3.21 -12.62 18.64
C GLU A 67 4.28 -11.93 17.78
N LYS A 68 4.06 -11.86 16.45
CA LYS A 68 5.00 -11.21 15.52
C LYS A 68 5.02 -9.70 15.71
N ALA A 69 3.86 -9.09 15.88
CA ALA A 69 3.75 -7.67 16.21
C ALA A 69 4.45 -7.34 17.53
N GLY A 70 4.23 -8.12 18.58
CA GLY A 70 4.88 -7.95 19.89
C GLY A 70 6.41 -8.03 19.81
N LYS A 71 6.97 -8.95 19.02
CA LYS A 71 8.42 -9.03 18.79
C LYS A 71 8.98 -7.80 18.08
N CYS A 72 8.21 -7.19 17.18
CA CYS A 72 8.62 -5.95 16.53
C CYS A 72 8.54 -4.76 17.50
N ILE A 73 7.45 -4.65 18.25
CA ILE A 73 7.24 -3.59 19.25
C ILE A 73 8.36 -3.63 20.31
N ALA A 74 8.69 -4.80 20.85
CA ALA A 74 9.76 -4.94 21.84
C ALA A 74 11.11 -4.46 21.29
N ALA A 75 11.48 -4.89 20.08
CA ALA A 75 12.73 -4.47 19.44
C ALA A 75 12.77 -2.96 19.11
N ILE A 76 11.63 -2.38 18.76
CA ILE A 76 11.53 -0.94 18.49
C ILE A 76 11.67 -0.15 19.78
N LYS A 77 10.99 -0.53 20.85
CA LYS A 77 11.06 0.13 22.15
C LYS A 77 12.48 0.10 22.72
N GLU A 78 13.13 -1.07 22.70
CA GLU A 78 14.53 -1.20 23.11
C GLU A 78 15.44 -0.25 22.33
N ALA A 79 15.28 -0.18 20.98
CA ALA A 79 16.09 0.71 20.15
C ALA A 79 15.83 2.19 20.42
N LEU A 80 14.60 2.59 20.75
CA LEU A 80 14.24 3.96 21.09
C LEU A 80 14.77 4.37 22.47
N GLU A 81 14.70 3.47 23.46
CA GLU A 81 15.18 3.68 24.83
C GLU A 81 16.70 3.76 24.89
N CYS A 82 17.40 2.80 24.27
CA CYS A 82 18.87 2.78 24.23
C CYS A 82 19.45 3.82 23.26
N GLY A 83 18.65 4.37 22.35
CA GLY A 83 19.11 5.24 21.27
C GLY A 83 19.98 4.55 20.24
N GLN A 84 20.02 3.22 20.23
CA GLN A 84 20.90 2.40 19.38
C GLN A 84 20.14 1.24 18.77
N LEU A 85 20.51 0.89 17.53
CA LEU A 85 19.98 -0.28 16.80
C LEU A 85 21.13 -0.96 16.08
N SER A 86 21.45 -2.20 16.44
CA SER A 86 22.49 -2.94 15.73
C SER A 86 22.07 -3.26 14.29
N VAL A 87 23.04 -3.39 13.39
CA VAL A 87 22.78 -3.73 11.97
C VAL A 87 21.98 -5.04 11.84
N GLY A 88 22.30 -6.06 12.65
CA GLY A 88 21.59 -7.32 12.65
C GLY A 88 20.13 -7.20 13.15
N CYS A 89 19.87 -6.36 14.15
CA CYS A 89 18.52 -6.06 14.62
C CYS A 89 17.74 -5.26 13.56
N ALA A 90 18.38 -4.28 12.92
CA ALA A 90 17.77 -3.52 11.84
C ALA A 90 17.39 -4.41 10.65
N GLU A 91 18.21 -5.40 10.30
CA GLU A 91 17.93 -6.37 9.26
C GLU A 91 16.70 -7.21 9.56
N LYS A 92 16.65 -7.80 10.75
CA LYS A 92 15.51 -8.61 11.20
C LYS A 92 14.23 -7.78 11.26
N LEU A 93 14.32 -6.55 11.78
CA LEU A 93 13.20 -5.63 11.88
C LEU A 93 12.71 -5.21 10.49
N ALA A 94 13.63 -4.81 9.58
CA ALA A 94 13.29 -4.45 8.21
C ALA A 94 12.57 -5.60 7.48
N GLY A 95 13.04 -6.83 7.62
CA GLY A 95 12.41 -8.01 7.03
C GLY A 95 10.98 -8.24 7.53
N ARG A 96 10.79 -8.21 8.86
CA ARG A 96 9.46 -8.39 9.48
C ARG A 96 8.48 -7.28 9.09
N LEU A 97 8.91 -6.02 9.14
CA LEU A 97 8.07 -4.88 8.79
C LEU A 97 7.79 -4.80 7.28
N SER A 98 8.75 -5.17 6.42
CA SER A 98 8.52 -5.26 4.97
C SER A 98 7.44 -6.27 4.66
N TRP A 99 7.46 -7.41 5.35
CA TRP A 99 6.44 -8.43 5.21
C TRP A 99 5.08 -7.92 5.68
N ALA A 100 5.00 -7.27 6.86
CA ALA A 100 3.77 -6.66 7.35
C ALA A 100 3.19 -5.64 6.36
N CYS A 101 4.04 -4.80 5.73
CA CYS A 101 3.60 -3.83 4.72
C CYS A 101 2.95 -4.46 3.48
N GLN A 102 3.26 -5.70 3.12
CA GLN A 102 2.70 -6.33 1.92
C GLN A 102 1.21 -6.65 2.09
N TYR A 103 0.81 -7.01 3.30
CA TYR A 103 -0.52 -7.52 3.62
C TYR A 103 -1.39 -6.50 4.36
N LEU A 104 -0.77 -5.47 4.94
CA LEU A 104 -1.45 -4.48 5.75
C LEU A 104 -1.37 -3.10 5.09
N PHE A 105 -2.41 -2.33 5.29
CA PHE A 105 -2.46 -0.89 4.98
C PHE A 105 -2.14 -0.54 3.53
N HIS A 106 -2.47 -1.37 2.55
CA HIS A 106 -2.18 -1.06 1.13
C HIS A 106 -0.73 -0.59 0.90
N ARG A 107 0.23 -1.18 1.65
CA ARG A 107 1.66 -0.84 1.61
C ARG A 107 2.03 0.50 2.27
N LEU A 108 1.17 1.04 3.13
CA LEU A 108 1.35 2.36 3.75
C LEU A 108 2.71 2.53 4.45
N GLY A 109 3.22 1.53 5.14
CA GLY A 109 4.48 1.59 5.89
C GLY A 109 5.76 1.63 5.07
N ARG A 110 5.72 1.52 3.74
CA ARG A 110 6.94 1.43 2.92
C ARG A 110 7.86 2.65 3.03
N ALA A 111 7.31 3.85 3.17
CA ALA A 111 8.11 5.05 3.36
C ALA A 111 8.94 4.99 4.64
N MET A 112 8.34 4.47 5.72
CA MET A 112 8.96 4.33 7.03
C MET A 112 9.93 3.14 7.14
N LEU A 113 10.01 2.28 6.13
CA LEU A 113 11.07 1.26 6.03
C LEU A 113 12.40 1.84 5.53
N ARG A 114 12.38 2.94 4.76
CA ARG A 114 13.60 3.51 4.16
C ARG A 114 14.69 3.85 5.18
N PRO A 115 14.41 4.54 6.29
CA PRO A 115 15.43 4.82 7.30
C PRO A 115 16.01 3.55 7.93
N ILE A 116 15.20 2.50 8.13
CA ILE A 116 15.62 1.22 8.69
C ILE A 116 16.58 0.51 7.71
N PHE A 117 16.23 0.47 6.41
CA PHE A 117 17.11 -0.06 5.38
C PHE A 117 18.41 0.73 5.23
N ARG A 118 18.36 2.07 5.28
CA ARG A 118 19.57 2.91 5.25
C ARG A 118 20.48 2.58 6.42
N HIS A 119 19.93 2.36 7.60
CA HIS A 119 20.70 1.98 8.78
C HIS A 119 21.33 0.59 8.61
N LYS A 120 20.57 -0.40 8.12
CA LYS A 120 21.06 -1.76 7.80
C LYS A 120 22.24 -1.72 6.83
N PHE A 121 22.21 -0.88 5.80
CA PHE A 121 23.24 -0.80 4.79
C PHE A 121 24.32 0.28 5.08
N SER A 122 24.37 0.81 6.30
CA SER A 122 25.38 1.76 6.70
C SER A 122 26.76 1.11 6.70
N ARG A 123 27.67 1.60 5.84
CA ARG A 123 29.06 1.11 5.75
C ARG A 123 29.90 1.45 6.98
N SER A 124 29.46 2.41 7.79
CA SER A 124 30.19 2.87 8.98
C SER A 124 30.00 1.99 10.21
N GLY A 125 29.20 0.90 10.12
CA GLY A 125 28.85 0.10 11.28
C GLY A 125 28.10 0.89 12.38
N ARG A 126 27.49 2.02 12.01
CA ARG A 126 26.80 2.93 12.92
C ARG A 126 25.71 2.19 13.69
N VAL A 127 25.76 2.28 14.98
CA VAL A 127 24.75 1.69 15.89
C VAL A 127 23.75 2.75 16.35
N ASP A 128 24.16 4.03 16.44
CA ASP A 128 23.32 5.12 16.93
C ASP A 128 22.14 5.41 16.00
N CYS A 129 20.97 5.57 16.57
CA CYS A 129 19.76 5.92 15.85
C CYS A 129 19.82 7.38 15.37
N THR A 130 19.84 7.56 14.03
CA THR A 130 19.67 8.89 13.42
C THR A 130 18.26 9.43 13.68
N GLU A 131 18.06 10.73 13.57
CA GLU A 131 16.74 11.36 13.74
C GLU A 131 15.69 10.73 12.79
N GLY A 132 16.02 10.56 11.51
CA GLY A 132 15.12 9.91 10.57
C GLY A 132 14.78 8.45 10.92
N LEU A 133 15.71 7.72 11.57
CA LEU A 133 15.43 6.37 12.05
C LEU A 133 14.52 6.42 13.29
N ARG A 134 14.76 7.36 14.24
CA ARG A 134 13.89 7.54 15.41
C ARG A 134 12.45 7.84 14.99
N VAL A 135 12.24 8.78 14.08
CA VAL A 135 10.91 9.11 13.54
C VAL A 135 10.24 7.86 12.94
N ALA A 136 10.97 7.07 12.15
CA ALA A 136 10.43 5.85 11.56
C ALA A 136 10.07 4.80 12.61
N LEU A 137 10.90 4.58 13.62
CA LEU A 137 10.66 3.62 14.69
C LEU A 137 9.47 4.06 15.57
N THR A 138 9.37 5.33 15.92
CA THR A 138 8.23 5.89 16.67
C THR A 138 6.92 5.72 15.90
N TRP A 139 6.94 5.96 14.58
CA TRP A 139 5.77 5.74 13.74
C TRP A 139 5.35 4.26 13.71
N TRP A 140 6.32 3.34 13.59
CA TRP A 140 6.04 1.90 13.62
C TRP A 140 5.52 1.42 14.97
N ASP A 141 6.08 1.93 16.08
CA ASP A 141 5.57 1.62 17.43
C ASP A 141 4.12 2.06 17.55
N TRP A 142 3.81 3.28 17.12
CA TRP A 142 2.43 3.79 17.13
C TRP A 142 1.49 2.91 16.29
N VAL A 143 1.83 2.61 15.03
CA VAL A 143 0.98 1.83 14.12
C VAL A 143 0.72 0.42 14.65
N LEU A 144 1.77 -0.27 15.12
CA LEU A 144 1.64 -1.64 15.61
C LEU A 144 0.83 -1.74 16.92
N ASN A 145 0.78 -0.67 17.70
CA ASN A 145 -0.03 -0.61 18.92
C ASN A 145 -1.50 -0.23 18.66
N GLN A 146 -1.87 0.21 17.44
CA GLN A 146 -3.27 0.57 17.13
C GLN A 146 -4.19 -0.64 16.93
N ASP A 147 -3.68 -1.87 16.93
CA ASP A 147 -4.43 -3.11 16.61
C ASP A 147 -5.30 -2.96 15.35
N ILE A 148 -4.71 -2.35 14.31
CA ILE A 148 -5.44 -2.05 13.08
C ILE A 148 -5.80 -3.37 12.39
N VAL A 149 -7.09 -3.53 12.15
CA VAL A 149 -7.67 -4.66 11.43
C VAL A 149 -8.08 -4.18 10.05
N GLU A 150 -7.58 -4.84 9.01
CA GLU A 150 -8.03 -4.57 7.65
C GLU A 150 -9.23 -5.48 7.34
N GLU A 151 -10.37 -4.88 7.03
CA GLU A 151 -11.58 -5.58 6.60
C GLU A 151 -11.68 -5.59 5.08
N ARG A 152 -11.99 -6.76 4.52
CA ARG A 152 -12.23 -6.93 3.09
C ARG A 152 -13.52 -7.70 2.87
N ALA A 153 -14.44 -7.11 2.14
CA ALA A 153 -15.66 -7.77 1.71
C ALA A 153 -15.37 -8.81 0.61
N TRP A 154 -16.18 -9.89 0.58
CA TRP A 154 -16.10 -10.89 -0.51
C TRP A 154 -16.47 -10.29 -1.85
N ASN A 155 -17.45 -9.42 -1.87
CA ASN A 155 -17.91 -8.73 -3.05
C ASN A 155 -17.39 -7.31 -3.05
N ALA A 156 -17.13 -6.78 -4.24
CA ALA A 156 -16.91 -5.34 -4.37
C ALA A 156 -18.12 -4.60 -3.77
N PRO A 157 -17.92 -3.47 -3.09
CA PRO A 157 -19.03 -2.68 -2.61
C PRO A 157 -19.96 -2.38 -3.78
N GLU A 158 -21.27 -2.64 -3.57
CA GLU A 158 -22.30 -2.20 -4.50
C GLU A 158 -22.29 -0.67 -4.49
N GLY A 159 -21.88 -0.10 -5.59
CA GLY A 159 -21.77 1.35 -5.75
C GLY A 159 -21.07 1.69 -7.06
N ASP A 160 -21.25 2.89 -7.51
CA ASP A 160 -20.59 3.38 -8.72
C ASP A 160 -19.09 3.43 -8.50
N CYS A 161 -18.37 2.67 -9.34
CA CYS A 161 -16.91 2.67 -9.31
C CYS A 161 -16.40 4.03 -9.79
N VAL A 162 -15.59 4.67 -8.97
CA VAL A 162 -14.85 5.87 -9.34
C VAL A 162 -13.47 5.45 -9.83
N TYR A 163 -13.15 5.76 -11.08
CA TYR A 163 -11.83 5.50 -11.65
C TYR A 163 -11.06 6.79 -11.76
N LEU A 164 -9.90 6.86 -11.14
CA LEU A 164 -8.99 7.99 -11.23
C LEU A 164 -7.70 7.58 -11.94
N PHE A 165 -7.46 8.18 -13.09
CA PHE A 165 -6.21 8.06 -13.84
C PHE A 165 -5.40 9.33 -13.64
N VAL A 166 -4.13 9.21 -13.35
CA VAL A 166 -3.24 10.34 -13.12
C VAL A 166 -1.94 10.15 -13.86
N ASP A 167 -1.38 11.25 -14.33
CA ASP A 167 -0.06 11.29 -14.94
C ASP A 167 0.63 12.61 -14.67
N ALA A 168 1.95 12.62 -14.73
CA ALA A 168 2.73 13.83 -14.55
C ALA A 168 3.95 13.86 -15.47
N SER A 169 4.31 15.04 -15.90
CA SER A 169 5.52 15.33 -16.65
C SER A 169 6.45 16.23 -15.85
N GLY A 170 7.71 15.83 -15.73
CA GLY A 170 8.74 16.63 -15.03
C GLY A 170 9.17 17.90 -15.78
N GLY A 171 8.72 18.08 -17.01
CA GLY A 171 9.14 19.19 -17.85
C GLY A 171 10.60 19.08 -18.31
N SER A 172 11.12 20.13 -18.91
CA SER A 172 12.52 20.21 -19.33
C SER A 172 13.00 21.66 -19.34
N VAL A 173 13.89 21.99 -18.44
CA VAL A 173 14.51 23.34 -18.40
C VAL A 173 15.23 23.66 -19.71
N LYS A 174 15.94 22.69 -20.30
CA LYS A 174 16.67 22.86 -21.56
C LYS A 174 15.76 23.18 -22.76
N LYS A 175 14.53 22.67 -22.73
CA LYS A 175 13.53 22.87 -23.78
C LYS A 175 12.49 23.95 -23.44
N GLY A 176 12.62 24.60 -22.29
CA GLY A 176 11.64 25.58 -21.82
C GLY A 176 10.25 24.99 -21.52
N VAL A 177 10.17 23.66 -21.33
CA VAL A 177 8.89 22.96 -21.05
C VAL A 177 8.66 22.92 -19.54
N ALA A 178 7.53 23.48 -19.10
CA ALA A 178 7.13 23.44 -17.69
C ALA A 178 6.66 22.04 -17.27
N PRO A 179 6.84 21.64 -15.99
CA PRO A 179 6.24 20.43 -15.46
C PRO A 179 4.72 20.53 -15.51
N ARG A 180 4.03 19.41 -15.74
CA ARG A 180 2.57 19.34 -15.79
C ARG A 180 2.07 18.18 -14.96
N CYS A 181 0.87 18.36 -14.41
CA CYS A 181 0.10 17.31 -13.73
C CYS A 181 -1.25 17.20 -14.43
N ALA A 182 -1.72 15.97 -14.64
CA ALA A 182 -3.01 15.70 -15.22
C ALA A 182 -3.76 14.63 -14.42
N ALA A 183 -5.08 14.71 -14.43
CA ALA A 183 -5.95 13.72 -13.86
C ALA A 183 -7.20 13.55 -14.71
N VAL A 184 -7.61 12.31 -14.91
CA VAL A 184 -8.87 11.93 -15.54
C VAL A 184 -9.68 11.15 -14.54
N LEU A 185 -10.90 11.57 -14.27
CA LEU A 185 -11.83 10.94 -13.35
C LEU A 185 -13.04 10.44 -14.12
N TYR A 186 -13.39 9.17 -13.91
CA TYR A 186 -14.66 8.62 -14.35
C TYR A 186 -15.55 8.39 -13.14
N VAL A 187 -16.72 9.02 -13.13
CA VAL A 187 -17.70 8.92 -12.04
C VAL A 187 -19.10 9.14 -12.60
N ASP A 188 -20.07 8.34 -12.16
CA ASP A 188 -21.49 8.43 -12.53
C ASP A 188 -21.72 8.40 -14.05
N GLY A 189 -20.94 7.61 -14.79
CA GLY A 189 -21.04 7.52 -16.25
C GLY A 189 -20.38 8.66 -17.03
N PHE A 190 -19.72 9.63 -16.35
CA PHE A 190 -19.10 10.78 -16.97
C PHE A 190 -17.59 10.80 -16.80
N TRP A 191 -16.90 11.31 -17.79
CA TRP A 191 -15.48 11.59 -17.77
C TRP A 191 -15.20 13.05 -17.42
N HIS A 192 -14.30 13.27 -16.46
CA HIS A 192 -13.83 14.59 -16.06
C HIS A 192 -12.32 14.64 -16.25
N TYR A 193 -11.83 15.69 -16.82
CA TYR A 193 -10.40 15.90 -17.06
C TYR A 193 -9.94 17.20 -16.41
N THR A 194 -8.75 17.17 -15.83
CA THR A 194 -8.05 18.36 -15.34
C THR A 194 -6.56 18.24 -15.64
N ASP A 195 -5.94 19.31 -16.07
CA ASP A 195 -4.49 19.42 -16.20
C ASP A 195 -4.02 20.82 -15.78
N GLY A 196 -2.74 20.92 -15.47
CA GLY A 196 -2.18 22.21 -15.10
C GLY A 196 -0.69 22.16 -14.78
N VAL A 197 -0.10 23.34 -14.73
CA VAL A 197 1.27 23.56 -14.27
C VAL A 197 1.23 23.75 -12.75
N PRO A 198 2.02 22.98 -11.97
CA PRO A 198 2.09 23.15 -10.52
C PRO A 198 2.53 24.56 -10.14
N ALA A 199 1.88 25.13 -9.13
CA ALA A 199 2.23 26.48 -8.67
C ALA A 199 3.71 26.55 -8.24
N LYS A 200 4.38 27.67 -8.54
CA LYS A 200 5.79 27.89 -8.20
C LYS A 200 6.10 27.65 -6.71
N LYS A 201 5.17 28.03 -5.82
CA LYS A 201 5.30 27.76 -4.37
C LYS A 201 5.38 26.27 -4.03
N ILE A 202 4.58 25.43 -4.72
CA ILE A 202 4.63 23.96 -4.53
C ILE A 202 5.94 23.42 -5.07
N MET A 203 6.37 23.84 -6.25
CA MET A 203 7.63 23.41 -6.83
C MET A 203 8.84 23.80 -5.96
N ALA A 204 8.81 24.96 -5.31
CA ALA A 204 9.85 25.40 -4.39
C ALA A 204 9.96 24.52 -3.11
N CYS A 205 8.87 23.87 -2.68
CA CYS A 205 8.88 22.95 -1.55
C CYS A 205 9.46 21.57 -1.90
N LEU A 206 9.59 21.24 -3.19
CA LEU A 206 10.15 19.97 -3.63
C LEU A 206 11.68 20.07 -3.69
N GLN A 207 12.35 19.08 -3.07
CA GLN A 207 13.81 19.02 -3.16
C GLN A 207 14.25 18.70 -4.58
N PRO A 208 15.25 19.40 -5.13
CA PRO A 208 15.81 19.09 -6.44
C PRO A 208 16.27 17.64 -6.53
N ARG A 209 15.87 16.94 -7.57
CA ARG A 209 16.24 15.53 -7.85
C ARG A 209 16.60 15.35 -9.32
N GLY A 210 17.45 14.37 -9.58
CA GLY A 210 17.87 14.04 -10.95
C GLY A 210 16.74 13.50 -11.84
N ASP A 211 15.64 13.01 -11.23
CA ASP A 211 14.46 12.50 -11.91
C ASP A 211 13.41 13.60 -12.22
N ASN A 212 13.79 14.88 -12.22
CA ASN A 212 12.89 16.03 -12.39
C ASN A 212 11.67 16.00 -11.47
N GLN A 213 11.79 15.32 -10.30
CA GLN A 213 10.74 15.25 -9.27
C GLN A 213 9.46 14.53 -9.73
N ILE A 214 9.55 13.67 -10.73
CA ILE A 214 8.37 13.02 -11.35
C ILE A 214 7.46 12.34 -10.32
N MET A 215 8.01 11.60 -9.35
CA MET A 215 7.22 10.94 -8.31
C MET A 215 6.42 11.94 -7.46
N SER A 216 7.00 13.08 -7.12
CA SER A 216 6.30 14.13 -6.35
C SER A 216 5.17 14.77 -7.17
N LEU A 217 5.38 14.91 -8.47
CA LEU A 217 4.37 15.42 -9.41
C LEU A 217 3.24 14.41 -9.63
N GLU A 218 3.54 13.10 -9.69
CA GLU A 218 2.53 12.05 -9.74
C GLU A 218 1.64 12.06 -8.50
N ILE A 219 2.22 12.20 -7.30
CA ILE A 219 1.46 12.35 -6.05
C ILE A 219 0.58 13.61 -6.08
N LEU A 220 1.11 14.71 -6.61
CA LEU A 220 0.34 15.95 -6.78
C LEU A 220 -0.82 15.77 -7.76
N SER A 221 -0.63 14.98 -8.83
CA SER A 221 -1.70 14.65 -9.79
C SER A 221 -2.83 13.86 -9.13
N ILE A 222 -2.50 12.91 -8.24
CA ILE A 222 -3.50 12.18 -7.42
C ILE A 222 -4.30 13.15 -6.56
N ALA A 223 -3.62 14.09 -5.91
CA ALA A 223 -4.26 15.11 -5.08
C ALA A 223 -5.19 16.04 -5.88
N LEU A 224 -4.80 16.41 -7.07
CA LEU A 224 -5.63 17.21 -8.00
C LEU A 224 -6.89 16.44 -8.42
N GLY A 225 -6.73 15.18 -8.80
CA GLY A 225 -7.86 14.30 -9.18
C GLY A 225 -8.83 14.06 -8.03
N ALA A 226 -8.31 13.77 -6.84
CA ALA A 226 -9.13 13.59 -5.65
C ALA A 226 -9.92 14.84 -5.26
N ARG A 227 -9.36 16.02 -5.48
CA ARG A 227 -10.07 17.30 -5.27
C ARG A 227 -11.20 17.51 -6.27
N GLY A 228 -10.98 17.14 -7.53
CA GLY A 228 -12.04 17.17 -8.56
C GLY A 228 -13.23 16.30 -8.18
N SER A 229 -12.99 15.11 -7.58
CA SER A 229 -14.05 14.22 -7.13
C SER A 229 -14.86 14.78 -5.96
N HIS A 230 -14.27 15.55 -5.05
CA HIS A 230 -14.99 16.21 -3.95
C HIS A 230 -16.05 17.21 -4.40
N ALA A 231 -15.88 17.84 -5.56
CA ALA A 231 -16.87 18.74 -6.13
C ALA A 231 -18.14 18.01 -6.61
N TYR A 232 -18.08 16.70 -6.77
CA TYR A 232 -19.17 15.88 -7.32
C TYR A 232 -19.72 14.83 -6.34
N SER A 233 -19.01 14.51 -5.28
CA SER A 233 -19.47 13.54 -4.27
C SER A 233 -19.22 14.07 -2.87
N ALA A 234 -20.22 14.67 -2.26
CA ALA A 234 -20.17 15.10 -0.85
C ALA A 234 -20.10 13.92 0.15
N CYS A 235 -19.99 12.68 -0.31
CA CYS A 235 -20.21 11.51 0.53
C CYS A 235 -19.03 10.55 0.77
N ALA A 236 -17.90 10.59 0.07
CA ALA A 236 -17.01 9.42 0.11
C ALA A 236 -15.55 9.62 0.56
N ILE A 237 -14.98 10.81 0.59
CA ILE A 237 -13.58 10.97 0.98
C ILE A 237 -13.42 11.99 2.10
N ARG A 238 -13.54 11.54 3.35
CA ARG A 238 -13.16 12.33 4.53
C ARG A 238 -11.64 12.24 4.70
N GLY A 239 -10.92 13.36 4.56
CA GLY A 239 -9.62 13.45 5.20
C GLY A 239 -8.42 14.00 4.43
N PHE A 240 -8.55 14.71 3.30
CA PHE A 240 -7.40 15.35 2.68
C PHE A 240 -7.64 16.84 2.39
N ALA A 241 -6.81 17.71 3.00
CA ALA A 241 -6.75 19.12 2.68
C ALA A 241 -5.67 19.36 1.62
N PHE A 242 -6.01 19.91 0.46
CA PHE A 242 -5.06 20.12 -0.64
C PHE A 242 -5.11 21.52 -1.23
N PHE A 243 -3.96 21.94 -1.77
CA PHE A 243 -3.71 23.28 -2.30
C PHE A 243 -4.26 23.47 -3.71
N ALA A 244 -4.68 24.66 -4.04
CA ALA A 244 -5.29 25.00 -5.33
C ALA A 244 -4.26 25.08 -6.46
N CYS A 245 -4.57 24.48 -7.61
CA CYS A 245 -4.01 24.86 -8.90
C CYS A 245 -4.90 25.99 -9.48
N GLN A 246 -4.30 27.09 -9.96
CA GLN A 246 -5.04 28.28 -10.42
C GLN A 246 -5.67 28.14 -11.80
N ASP A 247 -5.26 27.15 -12.63
CA ASP A 247 -5.69 27.02 -14.03
C ASP A 247 -6.17 25.59 -14.35
N CYS A 248 -7.18 25.09 -13.63
CA CYS A 248 -7.79 23.81 -14.00
C CYS A 248 -8.97 24.02 -14.97
N ARG A 249 -8.86 23.48 -16.16
CA ARG A 249 -10.00 23.33 -17.09
C ARG A 249 -10.66 21.98 -16.86
N VAL A 250 -11.97 21.98 -16.67
CA VAL A 250 -12.77 20.75 -16.55
C VAL A 250 -13.57 20.58 -17.83
N LEU A 251 -13.30 19.48 -18.55
CA LEU A 251 -14.10 19.05 -19.70
C LEU A 251 -15.00 17.90 -19.29
N ARG A 252 -16.26 17.92 -19.68
CA ARG A 252 -17.22 16.83 -19.51
C ARG A 252 -17.45 16.12 -20.84
N THR A 253 -17.22 14.81 -20.89
CA THR A 253 -17.60 13.96 -22.00
C THR A 253 -18.59 12.89 -21.51
N ARG A 254 -19.48 12.45 -22.40
CA ARG A 254 -20.56 11.49 -22.04
C ARG A 254 -20.24 10.04 -22.40
N SER A 255 -19.15 9.77 -23.10
CA SER A 255 -18.80 8.40 -23.48
C SER A 255 -17.30 8.12 -23.40
N PRO A 256 -16.91 6.84 -23.16
CA PRO A 256 -15.51 6.42 -23.22
C PRO A 256 -14.84 6.67 -24.58
N ASP A 257 -15.60 6.56 -25.67
CA ASP A 257 -15.10 6.76 -27.03
C ASP A 257 -14.72 8.22 -27.31
N GLU A 258 -15.47 9.17 -26.74
CA GLU A 258 -15.13 10.58 -26.80
C GLU A 258 -13.85 10.92 -26.05
N ALA A 259 -13.58 10.26 -24.90
CA ALA A 259 -12.36 10.45 -24.12
C ALA A 259 -11.13 9.90 -24.84
N LEU A 260 -11.25 8.76 -25.53
CA LEU A 260 -10.17 8.17 -26.33
C LEU A 260 -9.81 9.01 -27.56
N SER A 261 -10.78 9.65 -28.21
CA SER A 261 -10.53 10.55 -29.33
C SER A 261 -9.77 11.82 -28.91
N PHE A 262 -9.96 12.27 -27.66
CA PHE A 262 -9.22 13.42 -27.10
C PHE A 262 -7.74 13.11 -26.82
N GLY A 263 -7.42 11.86 -26.41
CA GLY A 263 -6.04 11.42 -26.18
C GLY A 263 -5.18 11.40 -27.46
N GLN A 264 -5.79 11.22 -28.62
CA GLN A 264 -5.09 11.26 -29.91
C GLN A 264 -4.80 12.69 -30.43
N THR A 265 -5.44 13.70 -29.89
CA THR A 265 -5.25 15.10 -30.30
C THR A 265 -4.15 15.83 -29.47
N ILE A 266 -3.58 15.17 -28.45
CA ILE A 266 -2.58 15.74 -27.54
C ILE A 266 -1.16 15.21 -27.84
N GLN A 267 -0.93 14.53 -28.96
CA GLN A 267 0.40 14.29 -29.50
C GLN A 267 0.85 15.51 -30.28
#